data_894fcb37cc674bdd7b39a5fc920d6e55
#
_entry.id   894fcb37cc674bdd7b39a5fc920d6e55
#
_cell.length_a   1.000
_cell.length_b   1.000
_cell.length_c   1.000
_cell.angle_alpha   90.00
_cell.angle_beta   90.00
_cell.angle_gamma   90.00
#
_symmetry.space_group_name_H-M   'P 1'
#
loop_
_entity.id
_entity.type
_entity.pdbx_description
1 polymer ?
#
loop_
_entity_poly.entity_id
_entity_poly.type
_entity_poly.pdbx_seq_one_letter_code
_entity_poly.pdbx_strand_id
1 'polypeptide(L)'
;MKAKEYLRTIQKLESETKECYGQAEYLKNAINNLSNQNAIETVEELIVDLMDEASDYAIHRVHLINELLNVDDPMQYTLLHYRYCLDYSWHKIAYKLKASVGFVKNLHGEALKSLDRYLEDCCNAEKE
;
A
#
# COMPACT_ATOMS: atom_id res chain seq x y z
N MET A 1 15.05 7.18 -2.86
CA MET A 1 13.75 6.88 -3.47
C MET A 1 12.95 8.15 -3.61
N LYS A 2 12.34 8.38 -4.76
CA LYS A 2 11.50 9.55 -4.98
C LYS A 2 10.06 9.29 -4.52
N ALA A 3 9.33 10.38 -4.26
CA ALA A 3 7.95 10.30 -3.76
C ALA A 3 7.04 9.40 -4.58
N LYS A 4 7.08 9.54 -5.92
CA LYS A 4 6.23 8.72 -6.80
C LYS A 4 6.53 7.23 -6.69
N GLU A 5 7.80 6.86 -6.61
CA GLU A 5 8.22 5.47 -6.43
C GLU A 5 7.77 4.92 -5.08
N TYR A 6 7.93 5.73 -4.04
CA TYR A 6 7.50 5.40 -2.68
C TYR A 6 6.00 5.11 -2.63
N LEU A 7 5.20 6.01 -3.20
CA LEU A 7 3.74 5.88 -3.20
C LEU A 7 3.28 4.71 -4.06
N ARG A 8 3.93 4.46 -5.20
CA ARG A 8 3.66 3.29 -6.03
C ARG A 8 3.96 2.00 -5.30
N THR A 9 5.00 1.99 -4.47
CA THR A 9 5.34 0.82 -3.65
C THR A 9 4.22 0.50 -2.68
N ILE A 10 3.61 1.51 -2.04
CA ILE A 10 2.45 1.32 -1.16
C ILE A 10 1.31 0.65 -1.93
N GLN A 11 0.99 1.13 -3.12
CA GLN A 11 -0.07 0.55 -3.97
C GLN A 11 0.27 -0.88 -4.40
N LYS A 12 1.51 -1.12 -4.79
CA LYS A 12 1.97 -2.45 -5.21
C LYS A 12 1.86 -3.46 -4.07
N LEU A 13 2.25 -3.07 -2.86
CA LEU A 13 2.17 -3.95 -1.68
C LEU A 13 0.72 -4.32 -1.37
N GLU A 14 -0.23 -3.41 -1.58
CA GLU A 14 -1.64 -3.73 -1.43
C GLU A 14 -2.09 -4.78 -2.45
N SER A 15 -1.71 -4.60 -3.72
CA SER A 15 -2.03 -5.55 -4.78
C SER A 15 -1.43 -6.93 -4.52
N GLU A 16 -0.16 -6.98 -4.08
CA GLU A 16 0.51 -8.23 -3.75
C GLU A 16 -0.19 -8.95 -2.59
N THR A 17 -0.59 -8.19 -1.56
CA THR A 17 -1.32 -8.75 -0.42
C THR A 17 -2.64 -9.37 -0.85
N LYS A 18 -3.40 -8.65 -1.67
CA LYS A 18 -4.71 -9.13 -2.18
C LYS A 18 -4.55 -10.36 -3.05
N GLU A 19 -3.50 -10.39 -3.89
CA GLU A 19 -3.22 -11.54 -4.74
C GLU A 19 -2.91 -12.80 -3.91
N CYS A 20 -2.07 -12.67 -2.88
CA CYS A 20 -1.76 -13.79 -1.99
C CYS A 20 -3.01 -14.32 -1.28
N TYR A 21 -3.85 -13.44 -0.76
CA TYR A 21 -5.11 -13.85 -0.12
C TYR A 21 -6.07 -14.50 -1.11
N GLY A 22 -6.15 -13.97 -2.34
CA GLY A 22 -7.00 -14.55 -3.39
C GLY A 22 -6.57 -15.97 -3.75
N GLN A 23 -5.27 -16.19 -3.90
CA GLN A 23 -4.73 -17.52 -4.19
C GLN A 23 -4.97 -18.48 -3.02
N ALA A 24 -4.77 -18.02 -1.77
CA ALA A 24 -5.02 -18.83 -0.58
C ALA A 24 -6.49 -19.23 -0.49
N GLU A 25 -7.41 -18.31 -0.77
CA GLU A 25 -8.86 -18.58 -0.76
C GLU A 25 -9.24 -19.59 -1.84
N TYR A 26 -8.67 -19.47 -3.03
CA TYR A 26 -8.87 -20.44 -4.11
C TYR A 26 -8.44 -21.84 -3.66
N LEU A 27 -7.26 -21.95 -3.03
CA LEU A 27 -6.73 -23.25 -2.55
C LEU A 27 -7.57 -23.82 -1.41
N LYS A 28 -8.08 -22.98 -0.50
CA LYS A 28 -8.98 -23.42 0.57
C LYS A 28 -10.23 -24.08 0.00
N ASN A 29 -10.79 -23.50 -1.06
CA ASN A 29 -11.96 -24.06 -1.72
C ASN A 29 -11.62 -25.33 -2.48
N ALA A 30 -10.44 -25.38 -3.13
CA ALA A 30 -10.00 -26.54 -3.88
C ALA A 30 -9.77 -27.78 -3.01
N ILE A 31 -9.36 -27.60 -1.75
CA ILE A 31 -9.13 -28.70 -0.80
C ILE A 31 -10.38 -29.57 -0.64
N ASN A 32 -11.57 -28.95 -0.70
CA ASN A 32 -12.84 -29.66 -0.53
C ASN A 32 -13.07 -30.72 -1.60
N ASN A 33 -12.38 -30.66 -2.73
CA ASN A 33 -12.48 -31.58 -3.84
C ASN A 33 -11.36 -32.64 -3.86
N LEU A 34 -10.46 -32.59 -2.90
CA LEU A 34 -9.33 -33.52 -2.80
C LEU A 34 -9.65 -34.66 -1.84
N SER A 35 -9.26 -35.88 -2.20
CA SER A 35 -9.45 -37.05 -1.36
C SER A 35 -8.11 -37.67 -0.92
N ASN A 36 -7.01 -37.31 -1.60
CA ASN A 36 -5.68 -37.81 -1.27
C ASN A 36 -5.10 -36.97 -0.11
N GLN A 37 -4.78 -37.62 1.01
CA GLN A 37 -4.29 -36.93 2.19
C GLN A 37 -2.97 -36.21 1.95
N ASN A 38 -2.06 -36.80 1.16
CA ASN A 38 -0.78 -36.15 0.86
C ASN A 38 -0.98 -34.87 0.02
N ALA A 39 -1.93 -34.88 -0.91
CA ALA A 39 -2.28 -33.71 -1.70
C ALA A 39 -2.88 -32.61 -0.81
N ILE A 40 -3.74 -32.99 0.12
CA ILE A 40 -4.37 -32.06 1.07
C ILE A 40 -3.29 -31.38 1.92
N GLU A 41 -2.36 -32.14 2.48
CA GLU A 41 -1.27 -31.60 3.30
C GLU A 41 -0.39 -30.64 2.52
N THR A 42 -0.06 -30.98 1.26
CA THR A 42 0.73 -30.12 0.39
C THR A 42 0.02 -28.78 0.15
N VAL A 43 -1.28 -28.82 -0.13
CA VAL A 43 -2.07 -27.60 -0.37
C VAL A 43 -2.19 -26.78 0.91
N GLU A 44 -2.36 -27.41 2.07
CA GLU A 44 -2.39 -26.72 3.35
C GLU A 44 -1.08 -25.95 3.62
N GLU A 45 0.06 -26.57 3.30
CA GLU A 45 1.38 -25.90 3.42
C GLU A 45 1.48 -24.70 2.50
N LEU A 46 0.99 -24.82 1.27
CA LEU A 46 0.97 -23.71 0.31
C LEU A 46 0.10 -22.55 0.81
N ILE A 47 -1.04 -22.88 1.42
CA ILE A 47 -1.93 -21.87 2.00
C ILE A 47 -1.21 -21.09 3.11
N VAL A 48 -0.51 -21.80 4.01
CA VAL A 48 0.25 -21.18 5.09
C VAL A 48 1.33 -20.25 4.52
N ASP A 49 2.07 -20.71 3.52
CA ASP A 49 3.12 -19.90 2.89
C ASP A 49 2.55 -18.63 2.27
N LEU A 50 1.42 -18.73 1.58
CA LEU A 50 0.76 -17.57 0.97
C LEU A 50 0.26 -16.59 2.02
N MET A 51 -0.28 -17.09 3.15
CA MET A 51 -0.75 -16.23 4.23
C MET A 51 0.42 -15.51 4.92
N ASP A 52 1.55 -16.19 5.11
CA ASP A 52 2.76 -15.59 5.68
C ASP A 52 3.30 -14.51 4.75
N GLU A 53 3.34 -14.77 3.45
CA GLU A 53 3.78 -13.80 2.45
C GLU A 53 2.87 -12.57 2.43
N ALA A 54 1.55 -12.78 2.48
CA ALA A 54 0.59 -11.69 2.55
C ALA A 54 0.80 -10.83 3.80
N SER A 55 1.09 -11.45 4.93
CA SER A 55 1.38 -10.77 6.19
C SER A 55 2.60 -9.88 6.07
N ASP A 56 3.67 -10.40 5.46
CA ASP A 56 4.92 -9.64 5.27
C ASP A 56 4.68 -8.41 4.39
N TYR A 57 3.94 -8.55 3.29
CA TYR A 57 3.58 -7.42 2.44
C TYR A 57 2.75 -6.38 3.19
N ALA A 58 1.77 -6.85 3.97
CA ALA A 58 0.89 -5.96 4.73
C ALA A 58 1.66 -5.18 5.80
N ILE A 59 2.58 -5.82 6.51
CA ILE A 59 3.42 -5.17 7.53
C ILE A 59 4.31 -4.11 6.87
N HIS A 60 4.95 -4.44 5.76
CA HIS A 60 5.79 -3.49 5.02
C HIS A 60 4.97 -2.27 4.58
N ARG A 61 3.75 -2.51 4.08
CA ARG A 61 2.85 -1.44 3.67
C ARG A 61 2.50 -0.50 4.84
N VAL A 62 2.20 -1.05 6.01
CA VAL A 62 1.88 -0.26 7.20
C VAL A 62 3.08 0.62 7.60
N HIS A 63 4.29 0.08 7.55
CA HIS A 63 5.51 0.87 7.81
C HIS A 63 5.63 2.06 6.86
N LEU A 64 5.42 1.84 5.56
CA LEU A 64 5.49 2.92 4.58
C LEU A 64 4.40 3.97 4.80
N ILE A 65 3.18 3.54 5.13
CA ILE A 65 2.08 4.47 5.42
C ILE A 65 2.39 5.32 6.66
N ASN A 66 2.94 4.71 7.71
CA ASN A 66 3.31 5.43 8.91
C ASN A 66 4.38 6.49 8.65
N GLU A 67 5.31 6.23 7.73
CA GLU A 67 6.32 7.20 7.34
C GLU A 67 5.73 8.45 6.67
N LEU A 68 4.56 8.32 6.02
CA LEU A 68 3.89 9.47 5.41
C LEU A 68 3.48 10.51 6.46
N LEU A 69 3.33 10.11 7.73
CA LEU A 69 2.99 11.05 8.81
C LEU A 69 4.09 12.10 9.03
N ASN A 70 5.28 11.89 8.49
CA ASN A 70 6.39 12.85 8.55
C ASN A 70 6.28 13.97 7.52
N VAL A 71 5.26 13.92 6.64
CA VAL A 71 4.89 15.06 5.81
C VAL A 71 4.22 16.09 6.74
N ASP A 72 4.83 17.26 6.89
CA ASP A 72 4.46 18.25 7.92
C ASP A 72 3.04 18.78 7.80
N ASP A 73 2.54 18.95 6.57
CA ASP A 73 1.22 19.53 6.34
C ASP A 73 0.13 18.46 6.43
N PRO A 74 -0.81 18.58 7.40
CA PRO A 74 -1.89 17.59 7.56
C PRO A 74 -2.77 17.43 6.32
N MET A 75 -3.00 18.51 5.57
CA MET A 75 -3.82 18.45 4.37
C MET A 75 -3.10 17.69 3.25
N GLN A 76 -1.78 17.90 3.11
CA GLN A 76 -0.96 17.14 2.17
C GLN A 76 -0.94 15.64 2.52
N TYR A 77 -0.75 15.32 3.79
CA TYR A 77 -0.81 13.92 4.26
C TYR A 77 -2.17 13.29 3.94
N THR A 78 -3.25 14.00 4.27
CA THR A 78 -4.61 13.51 4.05
C THR A 78 -4.86 13.23 2.57
N LEU A 79 -4.41 14.12 1.68
CA LEU A 79 -4.54 13.91 0.24
C LEU A 79 -3.77 12.68 -0.23
N LEU A 80 -2.53 12.53 0.20
CA LEU A 80 -1.70 11.37 -0.17
C LEU A 80 -2.33 10.06 0.34
N HIS A 81 -2.88 10.09 1.54
CA HIS A 81 -3.56 8.93 2.11
C HIS A 81 -4.80 8.56 1.29
N TYR A 82 -5.65 9.54 0.96
CA TYR A 82 -6.84 9.29 0.14
C TYR A 82 -6.48 8.73 -1.23
N ARG A 83 -5.46 9.29 -1.87
CA ARG A 83 -5.12 8.90 -3.24
C ARG A 83 -4.41 7.56 -3.32
N TYR A 84 -3.43 7.32 -2.45
CA TYR A 84 -2.53 6.17 -2.57
C TYR A 84 -2.82 5.03 -1.61
N CYS A 85 -3.45 5.32 -0.48
CA CYS A 85 -3.80 4.28 0.49
C CYS A 85 -5.24 3.80 0.32
N LEU A 86 -6.17 4.71 -0.02
CA LEU A 86 -7.59 4.41 -0.20
C LEU A 86 -8.02 4.37 -1.67
N ASP A 87 -7.12 4.75 -2.58
CA ASP A 87 -7.35 4.73 -4.03
C ASP A 87 -8.57 5.55 -4.48
N TYR A 88 -8.76 6.72 -3.87
CA TYR A 88 -9.85 7.63 -4.23
C TYR A 88 -9.54 8.37 -5.53
N SER A 89 -10.60 8.63 -6.33
CA SER A 89 -10.51 9.47 -7.50
C SER A 89 -10.27 10.94 -7.11
N TRP A 90 -9.77 11.74 -8.05
CA TRP A 90 -9.57 13.18 -7.82
C TRP A 90 -10.88 13.88 -7.43
N HIS A 91 -11.99 13.52 -8.04
CA HIS A 91 -13.30 14.08 -7.72
C HIS A 91 -13.75 13.73 -6.30
N LYS A 92 -13.52 12.49 -5.88
CA LYS A 92 -13.87 12.05 -4.52
C LYS A 92 -13.02 12.78 -3.48
N ILE A 93 -11.72 12.96 -3.75
CA ILE A 93 -10.82 13.69 -2.86
C ILE A 93 -11.27 15.15 -2.74
N ALA A 94 -11.57 15.79 -3.86
CA ALA A 94 -12.06 17.17 -3.89
C ALA A 94 -13.33 17.32 -3.06
N TYR A 95 -14.26 16.39 -3.20
CA TYR A 95 -15.48 16.36 -2.41
C TYR A 95 -15.18 16.24 -0.90
N LYS A 96 -14.29 15.32 -0.53
CA LYS A 96 -13.91 15.10 0.87
C LYS A 96 -13.21 16.30 1.49
N LEU A 97 -12.37 16.99 0.73
CA LEU A 97 -11.63 18.17 1.19
C LEU A 97 -12.41 19.47 1.02
N LYS A 98 -13.60 19.40 0.43
CA LYS A 98 -14.45 20.59 0.16
C LYS A 98 -13.70 21.62 -0.69
N ALA A 99 -13.03 21.15 -1.73
CA ALA A 99 -12.19 21.96 -2.62
C ALA A 99 -12.47 21.63 -4.08
N SER A 100 -11.88 22.41 -4.99
CA SER A 100 -11.96 22.11 -6.42
C SER A 100 -10.94 21.03 -6.80
N VAL A 101 -11.19 20.34 -7.92
CA VAL A 101 -10.25 19.36 -8.46
C VAL A 101 -8.91 20.03 -8.80
N GLY A 102 -8.94 21.25 -9.33
CA GLY A 102 -7.74 22.02 -9.63
C GLY A 102 -6.90 22.30 -8.39
N PHE A 103 -7.54 22.71 -7.29
CA PHE A 103 -6.87 22.91 -6.01
C PHE A 103 -6.22 21.62 -5.51
N VAL A 104 -6.96 20.51 -5.59
CA VAL A 104 -6.47 19.19 -5.13
C VAL A 104 -5.25 18.76 -5.95
N LYS A 105 -5.25 18.95 -7.26
CA LYS A 105 -4.12 18.61 -8.12
C LYS A 105 -2.88 19.46 -7.82
N ASN A 106 -3.07 20.75 -7.54
CA ASN A 106 -1.97 21.62 -7.12
C ASN A 106 -1.42 21.20 -5.77
N LEU A 107 -2.29 20.87 -4.82
CA LEU A 107 -1.90 20.38 -3.51
C LEU A 107 -1.13 19.06 -3.63
N HIS A 108 -1.53 18.20 -4.56
CA HIS A 108 -0.84 16.95 -4.85
C HIS A 108 0.61 17.20 -5.28
N GLY A 109 0.83 18.16 -6.17
CA GLY A 109 2.17 18.54 -6.60
C GLY A 109 3.03 19.00 -5.43
N GLU A 110 2.46 19.83 -4.55
CA GLU A 110 3.15 20.30 -3.34
C GLU A 110 3.43 19.17 -2.36
N ALA A 111 2.48 18.25 -2.19
CA ALA A 111 2.63 17.09 -1.33
C ALA A 111 3.76 16.17 -1.81
N LEU A 112 3.86 15.96 -3.12
CA LEU A 112 4.97 15.17 -3.70
C LEU A 112 6.32 15.82 -3.42
N LYS A 113 6.40 17.14 -3.52
CA LYS A 113 7.64 17.88 -3.22
C LYS A 113 8.02 17.76 -1.74
N SER A 114 7.04 17.86 -0.85
CA SER A 114 7.27 17.70 0.59
C SER A 114 7.76 16.29 0.92
N LEU A 115 7.16 15.29 0.29
CA LEU A 115 7.57 13.89 0.49
C LEU A 115 8.96 13.63 -0.09
N ASP A 116 9.27 14.17 -1.28
CA ASP A 116 10.61 14.07 -1.88
C ASP A 116 11.67 14.64 -0.93
N ARG A 117 11.39 15.80 -0.34
CA ARG A 117 12.28 16.46 0.60
C ARG A 117 12.50 15.61 1.84
N TYR A 118 11.43 15.06 2.41
CA TYR A 118 11.54 14.17 3.57
C TYR A 118 12.37 12.94 3.26
N LEU A 119 12.15 12.30 2.12
CA LEU A 119 12.88 11.10 1.71
C LEU A 119 14.36 11.41 1.45
N GLU A 120 14.66 12.57 0.88
CA GLU A 120 16.03 13.02 0.64
C GLU A 120 16.77 13.27 1.96
N ASP A 121 16.10 13.92 2.92
CA ASP A 121 16.66 14.18 4.25
C ASP A 121 16.96 12.87 4.99
N CYS A 122 16.07 11.88 4.90
CA CYS A 122 16.27 10.55 5.48
C CYS A 122 17.48 9.84 4.85
N CYS A 123 17.61 9.92 3.53
CA CYS A 123 18.74 9.35 2.80
C CYS A 123 20.06 9.98 3.24
N ASN A 124 20.09 11.30 3.42
CA ASN A 124 21.28 12.01 3.87
C ASN A 124 21.64 11.65 5.32
N ALA A 125 20.65 11.47 6.19
CA ALA A 125 20.88 11.05 7.57
C ALA A 125 21.50 9.65 7.65
N GLU A 126 21.08 8.73 6.78
CA GLU A 126 21.63 7.37 6.72
C GLU A 126 23.10 7.33 6.26
N LYS A 127 23.53 8.34 5.51
CA LYS A 127 24.91 8.43 5.00
C LYS A 127 25.89 8.98 6.03
N GLU A 128 25.41 9.60 7.08
CA GLU A 128 26.21 10.16 8.16
C GLU A 128 26.46 9.10 9.25
#